data_7b978c73572e356b3060352d8838d677
#
_entry.id   7b978c73572e356b3060352d8838d677
#
_cell.length_a   1.000
_cell.length_b   1.000
_cell.length_c   1.000
_cell.angle_alpha   90.00
_cell.angle_beta   90.00
_cell.angle_gamma   90.00
#
_symmetry.space_group_name_H-M   'P 1'
#
loop_
_entity.id
_entity.type
_entity.pdbx_description
1 polymer ?
#
loop_
_entity_poly.entity_id
_entity_poly.type
_entity_poly.pdbx_seq_one_letter_code
_entity_poly.pdbx_strand_id
1 'polypeptide(L)'
;MRYRFKTKEEFQKEGNWREKYGCEFPLQWNSDEEMNCFLGEEIPDEYYSKIKEGFIYEGWKFFPRDIIEIEETNIEETLEKLKQLNNSLITQKTMATKTKKAVVQTTEKFVFMDKTVNILNVGFKTRKNVILHGPGGHGKSEITLDFLKSKGINPFVQTMGTGMTTDRLFGGLDIPTFETTGKIEYLVENSFMNHEYVIFEELFDAPDFILEQLKDILSSGIFRNGSQIFPIETKFIICCTNRTRDEFSKNMSLKALMERFPLELNVIWDNYTEISYNKLLESKFGVDNVDPVIPYLLQEYAKNSIIISPRVAVTAYQVYDECGPESLTFIAEFAKKPSLIAEAIKKFESTIKFRELSAAITFSIETLTTLPLVSKEDEKLHKGAISDLKKQLSDIKGLVVGDDVVHVHSQLVKAATSALEKFEKNLTIASFI
;
A
#
# COMPACT_ATOMS: atom_id res chain seq x y z
N MET A 1 -19.60 -19.38 -36.00
CA MET A 1 -19.61 -20.05 -34.68
C MET A 1 -18.36 -20.86 -34.59
N ARG A 2 -17.56 -20.65 -33.59
CA ARG A 2 -16.33 -21.43 -33.32
C ARG A 2 -16.56 -22.24 -32.06
N TYR A 3 -15.86 -23.33 -31.90
CA TYR A 3 -15.97 -24.21 -30.77
C TYR A 3 -14.58 -24.54 -30.23
N ARG A 4 -14.44 -24.64 -28.91
CA ARG A 4 -13.22 -25.10 -28.25
C ARG A 4 -13.54 -26.13 -27.17
N PHE A 5 -12.54 -26.89 -26.78
CA PHE A 5 -12.62 -27.72 -25.60
C PHE A 5 -12.71 -26.87 -24.33
N LYS A 6 -13.49 -27.32 -23.35
CA LYS A 6 -13.58 -26.64 -22.06
C LYS A 6 -12.24 -26.68 -21.33
N THR A 7 -11.94 -25.63 -20.58
CA THR A 7 -10.80 -25.62 -19.67
C THR A 7 -11.09 -26.43 -18.42
N LYS A 8 -10.05 -26.86 -17.69
CA LYS A 8 -10.20 -27.56 -16.40
C LYS A 8 -11.04 -26.76 -15.39
N GLU A 9 -10.89 -25.43 -15.37
CA GLU A 9 -11.65 -24.55 -14.49
C GLU A 9 -13.13 -24.46 -14.86
N GLU A 10 -13.45 -24.48 -16.16
CA GLU A 10 -14.84 -24.49 -16.64
C GLU A 10 -15.53 -25.81 -16.27
N PHE A 11 -14.84 -26.92 -16.38
CA PHE A 11 -15.33 -28.20 -15.90
C PHE A 11 -15.53 -28.21 -14.38
N GLN A 12 -14.60 -27.63 -13.60
CA GLN A 12 -14.71 -27.55 -12.15
C GLN A 12 -15.85 -26.63 -11.68
N LYS A 13 -16.15 -25.56 -12.41
CA LYS A 13 -17.25 -24.64 -12.10
C LYS A 13 -18.65 -25.24 -12.31
N GLU A 14 -18.77 -26.23 -13.19
CA GLU A 14 -20.09 -26.85 -13.46
C GLU A 14 -20.62 -27.69 -12.29
N GLY A 15 -19.83 -28.05 -11.28
CA GLY A 15 -20.22 -28.78 -10.06
C GLY A 15 -21.20 -29.96 -10.28
N ASN A 16 -21.37 -30.84 -9.30
CA ASN A 16 -22.36 -31.90 -9.32
C ASN A 16 -22.39 -32.79 -10.60
N TRP A 17 -21.23 -33.17 -11.11
CA TRP A 17 -21.08 -34.08 -12.27
C TRP A 17 -21.87 -35.38 -12.13
N ARG A 18 -21.99 -35.89 -10.88
CA ARG A 18 -22.74 -37.12 -10.57
C ARG A 18 -24.23 -36.98 -10.83
N GLU A 19 -24.81 -35.82 -10.49
CA GLU A 19 -26.24 -35.55 -10.73
C GLU A 19 -26.52 -35.19 -12.19
N LYS A 20 -25.62 -34.42 -12.82
CA LYS A 20 -25.83 -33.88 -14.16
C LYS A 20 -25.49 -34.89 -15.27
N TYR A 21 -24.47 -35.73 -15.06
CA TYR A 21 -23.93 -36.61 -16.09
C TYR A 21 -23.78 -38.07 -15.67
N GLY A 22 -24.14 -38.45 -14.43
CA GLY A 22 -24.09 -39.80 -13.93
C GLY A 22 -22.66 -40.33 -13.67
N CYS A 23 -21.64 -39.47 -13.69
CA CYS A 23 -20.25 -39.81 -13.45
C CYS A 23 -19.58 -38.82 -12.54
N GLU A 24 -18.58 -39.26 -11.78
CA GLU A 24 -17.64 -38.33 -11.15
C GLU A 24 -16.82 -37.64 -12.24
N PHE A 25 -16.24 -36.47 -11.92
CA PHE A 25 -15.34 -35.71 -12.81
C PHE A 25 -14.57 -36.66 -13.72
N PRO A 26 -14.46 -36.45 -15.04
CA PRO A 26 -13.93 -37.44 -15.96
C PRO A 26 -12.60 -37.98 -15.44
N LEU A 27 -12.60 -39.17 -14.90
CA LEU A 27 -11.41 -39.85 -14.30
C LEU A 27 -10.24 -39.88 -15.28
N GLN A 28 -10.54 -39.87 -16.58
CA GLN A 28 -9.58 -39.84 -17.67
C GLN A 28 -8.74 -38.55 -17.67
N TRP A 29 -9.30 -37.44 -17.24
CA TRP A 29 -8.63 -36.12 -17.26
C TRP A 29 -7.71 -35.87 -16.05
N ASN A 30 -7.81 -36.70 -15.03
CA ASN A 30 -6.97 -36.60 -13.84
C ASN A 30 -5.71 -37.45 -13.91
N SER A 31 -5.71 -38.50 -14.76
CA SER A 31 -4.65 -39.51 -14.80
C SER A 31 -3.82 -39.47 -16.09
N ASP A 32 -4.24 -38.73 -17.11
CA ASP A 32 -3.62 -38.77 -18.42
C ASP A 32 -3.14 -37.37 -18.85
N GLU A 33 -1.80 -37.18 -18.84
CA GLU A 33 -1.18 -35.92 -19.24
C GLU A 33 -1.49 -35.57 -20.71
N GLU A 34 -1.69 -36.56 -21.57
CA GLU A 34 -1.99 -36.37 -22.99
C GLU A 34 -3.38 -35.73 -23.20
N MET A 35 -4.39 -36.10 -22.38
CA MET A 35 -5.72 -35.48 -22.47
C MET A 35 -5.75 -34.03 -22.01
N ASN A 36 -4.83 -33.62 -21.12
CA ASN A 36 -4.75 -32.25 -20.66
C ASN A 36 -4.26 -31.26 -21.73
N CYS A 37 -3.61 -31.73 -22.81
CA CYS A 37 -3.15 -30.86 -23.88
C CYS A 37 -4.28 -30.26 -24.73
N PHE A 38 -5.47 -30.89 -24.79
CA PHE A 38 -6.63 -30.36 -25.53
C PHE A 38 -7.44 -29.33 -24.73
N LEU A 39 -7.19 -29.16 -23.45
CA LEU A 39 -7.96 -28.24 -22.61
C LEU A 39 -7.82 -26.77 -23.09
N GLY A 40 -8.94 -26.20 -23.51
CA GLY A 40 -8.99 -24.84 -24.00
C GLY A 40 -8.56 -24.61 -25.45
N GLU A 41 -8.15 -25.67 -26.19
CA GLU A 41 -7.82 -25.58 -27.60
C GLU A 41 -9.05 -25.42 -28.50
N GLU A 42 -8.90 -24.72 -29.62
CA GLU A 42 -9.96 -24.60 -30.62
C GLU A 42 -10.14 -25.92 -31.37
N ILE A 43 -11.40 -26.27 -31.64
CA ILE A 43 -11.75 -27.48 -32.40
C ILE A 43 -11.66 -27.16 -33.88
N PRO A 44 -11.00 -27.99 -34.71
CA PRO A 44 -10.97 -27.78 -36.16
C PRO A 44 -12.39 -27.75 -36.78
N ASP A 45 -12.60 -26.86 -37.74
CA ASP A 45 -13.91 -26.60 -38.38
C ASP A 45 -14.56 -27.87 -38.96
N GLU A 46 -13.78 -28.85 -39.39
CA GLU A 46 -14.27 -30.12 -39.97
C GLU A 46 -15.09 -30.98 -38.96
N TYR A 47 -14.94 -30.70 -37.65
CA TYR A 47 -15.69 -31.43 -36.59
C TYR A 47 -16.96 -30.72 -36.16
N TYR A 48 -17.23 -29.49 -36.59
CA TYR A 48 -18.39 -28.69 -36.14
C TYR A 48 -19.72 -29.36 -36.40
N SER A 49 -19.86 -30.02 -37.56
CA SER A 49 -21.10 -30.78 -37.88
C SER A 49 -21.33 -31.99 -36.98
N LYS A 50 -20.30 -32.52 -36.35
CA LYS A 50 -20.30 -33.72 -35.52
C LYS A 50 -20.40 -33.43 -34.01
N ILE A 51 -20.33 -32.16 -33.60
CA ILE A 51 -20.32 -31.76 -32.17
C ILE A 51 -21.55 -32.33 -31.42
N LYS A 52 -22.73 -32.28 -32.00
CA LYS A 52 -23.98 -32.75 -31.36
C LYS A 52 -23.97 -34.26 -31.08
N GLU A 53 -23.27 -35.05 -31.89
CA GLU A 53 -23.24 -36.51 -31.79
C GLU A 53 -22.01 -37.04 -31.06
N GLY A 54 -21.03 -36.14 -30.88
CA GLY A 54 -19.67 -36.48 -30.42
C GLY A 54 -18.76 -36.93 -31.55
N PHE A 55 -17.46 -36.77 -31.41
CA PHE A 55 -16.48 -37.12 -32.42
C PHE A 55 -15.19 -37.66 -31.78
N ILE A 56 -14.37 -38.28 -32.62
CA ILE A 56 -13.04 -38.73 -32.23
C ILE A 56 -12.01 -37.75 -32.83
N TYR A 57 -11.16 -37.19 -32.00
CA TYR A 57 -10.10 -36.29 -32.38
C TYR A 57 -8.79 -36.79 -31.75
N GLU A 58 -7.78 -37.01 -32.56
CA GLU A 58 -6.46 -37.54 -32.14
C GLU A 58 -6.56 -38.79 -31.25
N GLY A 59 -7.51 -39.68 -31.55
CA GLY A 59 -7.70 -40.95 -30.81
C GLY A 59 -8.63 -40.86 -29.59
N TRP A 60 -9.03 -39.68 -29.20
CA TRP A 60 -9.90 -39.44 -28.06
C TRP A 60 -11.33 -39.14 -28.47
N LYS A 61 -12.29 -39.64 -27.71
CA LYS A 61 -13.70 -39.42 -27.96
C LYS A 61 -14.23 -38.26 -27.13
N PHE A 62 -14.68 -37.21 -27.80
CA PHE A 62 -15.30 -36.01 -27.20
C PHE A 62 -16.80 -35.99 -27.37
N PHE A 63 -17.50 -35.40 -26.41
CA PHE A 63 -18.94 -35.24 -26.38
C PHE A 63 -19.34 -33.77 -26.34
N PRO A 64 -20.62 -33.41 -26.67
CA PRO A 64 -21.05 -32.01 -26.58
C PRO A 64 -20.80 -31.33 -25.26
N ARG A 65 -20.76 -32.07 -24.15
CA ARG A 65 -20.50 -31.59 -22.81
C ARG A 65 -19.06 -31.10 -22.60
N ASP A 66 -18.14 -31.59 -23.44
CA ASP A 66 -16.68 -31.30 -23.34
C ASP A 66 -16.31 -30.03 -24.11
N ILE A 67 -17.31 -29.43 -24.80
CA ILE A 67 -17.11 -28.39 -25.79
C ILE A 67 -17.89 -27.15 -25.38
N ILE A 68 -17.34 -25.97 -25.68
CA ILE A 68 -18.01 -24.70 -25.53
C ILE A 68 -17.99 -23.94 -26.85
N GLU A 69 -19.11 -23.30 -27.18
CA GLU A 69 -19.21 -22.39 -28.33
C GLU A 69 -18.46 -21.09 -27.99
N ILE A 70 -17.58 -20.68 -28.89
CA ILE A 70 -16.88 -19.41 -28.75
C ILE A 70 -17.69 -18.39 -29.57
N GLU A 71 -18.18 -17.34 -28.90
CA GLU A 71 -18.67 -16.17 -29.62
C GLU A 71 -17.54 -15.56 -30.41
N GLU A 72 -17.78 -15.24 -31.70
CA GLU A 72 -16.80 -14.49 -32.50
C GLU A 72 -16.47 -13.19 -31.80
N THR A 73 -15.24 -13.05 -31.36
CA THR A 73 -14.77 -11.85 -30.68
C THR A 73 -14.92 -10.67 -31.65
N ASN A 74 -15.83 -9.77 -31.38
CA ASN A 74 -15.93 -8.51 -32.11
C ASN A 74 -14.68 -7.69 -31.80
N ILE A 75 -13.92 -7.28 -32.82
CA ILE A 75 -12.69 -6.48 -32.65
C ILE A 75 -13.01 -5.20 -31.88
N GLU A 76 -14.16 -4.58 -32.13
CA GLU A 76 -14.59 -3.36 -31.44
C GLU A 76 -14.78 -3.61 -29.94
N GLU A 77 -15.42 -4.74 -29.58
CA GLU A 77 -15.61 -5.13 -28.17
C GLU A 77 -14.26 -5.47 -27.49
N THR A 78 -13.37 -6.13 -28.23
CA THR A 78 -12.02 -6.43 -27.74
C THR A 78 -11.22 -5.15 -27.52
N LEU A 79 -11.30 -4.20 -28.44
CA LEU A 79 -10.64 -2.91 -28.34
C LEU A 79 -11.17 -2.09 -27.16
N GLU A 80 -12.50 -2.10 -26.96
CA GLU A 80 -13.11 -1.42 -25.82
C GLU A 80 -12.68 -2.04 -24.47
N LYS A 81 -12.61 -3.36 -24.40
CA LYS A 81 -12.07 -4.08 -23.23
C LYS A 81 -10.60 -3.71 -22.99
N LEU A 82 -9.76 -3.64 -24.03
CA LEU A 82 -8.37 -3.23 -23.91
C LEU A 82 -8.22 -1.78 -23.46
N LYS A 83 -9.05 -0.87 -23.96
CA LYS A 83 -9.11 0.52 -23.50
C LYS A 83 -9.50 0.62 -22.03
N GLN A 84 -10.50 -0.15 -21.59
CA GLN A 84 -10.92 -0.20 -20.20
C GLN A 84 -9.81 -0.76 -19.30
N LEU A 85 -9.11 -1.81 -19.73
CA LEU A 85 -7.96 -2.37 -19.02
C LEU A 85 -6.81 -1.37 -18.92
N ASN A 86 -6.44 -0.70 -20.02
CA ASN A 86 -5.42 0.35 -20.01
C ASN A 86 -5.83 1.54 -19.13
N ASN A 87 -7.08 1.98 -19.20
CA ASN A 87 -7.60 3.03 -18.33
C ASN A 87 -7.58 2.63 -16.86
N SER A 88 -7.87 1.37 -16.51
CA SER A 88 -7.77 0.89 -15.14
C SER A 88 -6.33 0.90 -14.63
N LEU A 89 -5.36 0.56 -15.47
CA LEU A 89 -3.93 0.65 -15.17
C LEU A 89 -3.45 2.11 -15.00
N ILE A 90 -4.05 3.05 -15.74
CA ILE A 90 -3.77 4.49 -15.65
C ILE A 90 -4.53 5.12 -14.46
N THR A 91 -5.76 4.69 -14.17
CA THR A 91 -6.62 5.26 -13.13
C THR A 91 -6.10 4.92 -11.73
N GLN A 92 -5.37 3.83 -11.55
CA GLN A 92 -4.63 3.60 -10.31
C GLN A 92 -3.62 4.71 -10.03
N LYS A 93 -3.10 5.38 -11.07
CA LYS A 93 -2.24 6.57 -10.95
C LYS A 93 -3.06 7.86 -10.72
N THR A 94 -4.30 7.95 -11.22
CA THR A 94 -5.10 9.20 -11.24
C THR A 94 -6.14 9.31 -10.12
N MET A 95 -6.51 8.24 -9.41
CA MET A 95 -7.40 8.34 -8.24
C MET A 95 -6.74 9.01 -7.03
N ALA A 96 -5.43 9.20 -7.06
CA ALA A 96 -4.72 10.02 -6.07
C ALA A 96 -4.98 11.54 -6.23
N THR A 97 -5.61 11.99 -7.33
CA THR A 97 -5.64 13.42 -7.67
C THR A 97 -7.01 14.11 -7.60
N LYS A 98 -8.10 13.42 -7.28
CA LYS A 98 -9.45 14.04 -7.26
C LYS A 98 -10.29 13.70 -6.04
N THR A 99 -9.83 14.12 -4.87
CA THR A 99 -10.74 14.46 -3.78
C THR A 99 -10.23 15.76 -3.15
N LYS A 100 -10.60 16.88 -3.77
CA LYS A 100 -10.36 18.22 -3.23
C LYS A 100 -11.67 18.81 -2.76
N LYS A 101 -11.64 19.18 -1.54
CA LYS A 101 -12.01 20.45 -0.82
C LYS A 101 -12.95 20.22 0.34
N ALA A 102 -12.41 20.40 1.45
CA ALA A 102 -12.62 21.31 2.57
C ALA A 102 -12.38 20.58 3.88
N VAL A 103 -11.26 20.79 4.51
CA VAL A 103 -11.02 20.97 5.94
C VAL A 103 -9.51 21.04 6.20
N VAL A 104 -9.04 22.23 6.57
CA VAL A 104 -7.85 22.57 7.35
C VAL A 104 -6.47 22.06 6.88
N GLN A 105 -5.61 23.00 6.59
CA GLN A 105 -4.21 22.91 6.12
C GLN A 105 -3.21 22.08 6.97
N THR A 106 -3.63 21.45 8.05
CA THR A 106 -2.77 20.62 8.92
C THR A 106 -2.73 19.14 8.55
N THR A 107 -3.62 18.65 7.68
CA THR A 107 -3.75 17.22 7.36
C THR A 107 -2.91 16.76 6.16
N GLU A 108 -2.43 17.66 5.33
CA GLU A 108 -1.66 17.29 4.13
C GLU A 108 -0.26 16.72 4.48
N LYS A 109 0.31 17.09 5.63
CA LYS A 109 1.64 16.64 6.08
C LYS A 109 1.65 15.26 6.72
N PHE A 110 0.54 14.83 7.33
CA PHE A 110 0.43 13.56 8.06
C PHE A 110 -0.60 12.64 7.41
N VAL A 111 -0.13 11.79 6.52
CA VAL A 111 -0.96 10.87 5.76
C VAL A 111 -1.55 9.80 6.67
N PHE A 112 -2.87 9.57 6.59
CA PHE A 112 -3.63 8.57 7.36
C PHE A 112 -3.64 8.77 8.89
N MET A 113 -3.47 10.01 9.34
CA MET A 113 -3.43 10.36 10.77
C MET A 113 -4.68 11.13 11.26
N ASP A 114 -5.79 11.08 10.52
CA ASP A 114 -7.02 11.84 10.85
C ASP A 114 -7.55 11.52 12.25
N LYS A 115 -7.52 10.24 12.66
CA LYS A 115 -7.94 9.83 14.02
C LYS A 115 -7.08 10.48 15.08
N THR A 116 -5.77 10.58 14.83
CA THR A 116 -4.82 11.22 15.77
C THR A 116 -5.08 12.71 15.86
N VAL A 117 -5.29 13.40 14.74
CA VAL A 117 -5.67 14.82 14.74
C VAL A 117 -7.01 15.04 15.47
N ASN A 118 -7.98 14.16 15.28
CA ASN A 118 -9.29 14.26 15.92
C ASN A 118 -9.20 14.14 17.44
N ILE A 119 -8.48 13.14 17.97
CA ILE A 119 -8.34 12.99 19.44
C ILE A 119 -7.58 14.17 20.05
N LEU A 120 -6.54 14.67 19.36
CA LEU A 120 -5.82 15.87 19.79
C LEU A 120 -6.72 17.10 19.83
N ASN A 121 -7.60 17.28 18.84
CA ASN A 121 -8.59 18.36 18.83
C ASN A 121 -9.60 18.24 19.99
N VAL A 122 -10.07 17.01 20.27
CA VAL A 122 -10.96 16.76 21.42
C VAL A 122 -10.26 17.10 22.73
N GLY A 123 -9.04 16.59 22.96
CA GLY A 123 -8.24 16.87 24.14
C GLY A 123 -7.98 18.37 24.32
N PHE A 124 -7.56 19.03 23.26
CA PHE A 124 -7.29 20.48 23.24
C PHE A 124 -8.53 21.30 23.63
N LYS A 125 -9.68 21.03 23.03
CA LYS A 125 -10.95 21.75 23.30
C LYS A 125 -11.50 21.48 24.69
N THR A 126 -11.35 20.24 25.19
CA THR A 126 -11.91 19.82 26.47
C THR A 126 -10.93 19.96 27.64
N ARG A 127 -9.68 20.34 27.36
CA ARG A 127 -8.58 20.38 28.35
C ARG A 127 -8.41 19.03 29.06
N LYS A 128 -8.56 17.94 28.32
CA LYS A 128 -8.35 16.57 28.81
C LYS A 128 -7.08 16.01 28.23
N ASN A 129 -6.22 15.51 29.10
CA ASN A 129 -4.94 14.93 28.71
C ASN A 129 -5.13 13.72 27.79
N VAL A 130 -4.17 13.53 26.86
CA VAL A 130 -4.21 12.51 25.82
C VAL A 130 -3.00 11.59 25.93
N ILE A 131 -3.21 10.29 25.84
CA ILE A 131 -2.14 9.30 25.61
C ILE A 131 -2.21 8.84 24.15
N LEU A 132 -1.09 8.94 23.45
CA LEU A 132 -0.83 8.34 22.14
C LEU A 132 0.18 7.20 22.34
N HIS A 133 -0.29 5.97 22.25
CA HIS A 133 0.59 4.80 22.33
C HIS A 133 0.70 4.09 20.97
N GLY A 134 1.70 3.21 20.81
CA GLY A 134 1.89 2.43 19.59
C GLY A 134 3.36 2.34 19.17
N PRO A 135 3.65 1.61 18.08
CA PRO A 135 5.00 1.33 17.64
C PRO A 135 5.84 2.58 17.37
N GLY A 136 7.16 2.47 17.51
CA GLY A 136 8.09 3.52 17.14
C GLY A 136 8.05 3.86 15.64
N GLY A 137 8.35 5.11 15.29
CA GLY A 137 8.43 5.52 13.89
C GLY A 137 7.10 5.79 13.18
N HIS A 138 5.98 5.76 13.91
CA HIS A 138 4.63 6.03 13.37
C HIS A 138 4.19 7.50 13.51
N GLY A 139 5.10 8.42 13.77
CA GLY A 139 4.84 9.87 13.72
C GLY A 139 4.17 10.47 14.96
N LYS A 140 4.01 9.75 16.09
CA LYS A 140 3.36 10.26 17.31
C LYS A 140 3.90 11.61 17.78
N SER A 141 5.18 11.71 18.01
CA SER A 141 5.83 12.93 18.51
C SER A 141 5.76 14.08 17.49
N GLU A 142 5.98 13.76 16.22
CA GLU A 142 5.99 14.78 15.17
C GLU A 142 4.59 15.41 14.97
N ILE A 143 3.54 14.60 14.96
CA ILE A 143 2.16 15.09 14.78
C ILE A 143 1.68 15.90 15.99
N THR A 144 2.07 15.54 17.23
CA THR A 144 1.68 16.29 18.44
C THR A 144 2.32 17.67 18.46
N LEU A 145 3.61 17.75 18.13
CA LEU A 145 4.32 19.00 18.05
C LEU A 145 3.78 19.91 16.96
N ASP A 146 3.54 19.36 15.77
CA ASP A 146 3.01 20.11 14.63
C ASP A 146 1.57 20.58 14.91
N PHE A 147 0.76 19.75 15.55
CA PHE A 147 -0.60 20.09 15.97
C PHE A 147 -0.63 21.34 16.85
N LEU A 148 0.22 21.44 17.89
CA LEU A 148 0.27 22.60 18.76
C LEU A 148 0.88 23.81 18.07
N LYS A 149 1.96 23.62 17.31
CA LYS A 149 2.56 24.69 16.50
C LYS A 149 1.59 25.30 15.48
N SER A 150 0.74 24.49 14.86
CA SER A 150 -0.30 24.99 13.93
C SER A 150 -1.33 25.91 14.59
N LYS A 151 -1.43 25.86 15.91
CA LYS A 151 -2.28 26.76 16.73
C LYS A 151 -1.51 27.96 17.31
N GLY A 152 -0.26 28.15 16.88
CA GLY A 152 0.61 29.22 17.38
C GLY A 152 1.17 28.94 18.79
N ILE A 153 1.14 27.68 19.25
CA ILE A 153 1.57 27.28 20.60
C ILE A 153 2.94 26.66 20.52
N ASN A 154 3.86 27.13 21.38
CA ASN A 154 5.15 26.48 21.61
C ASN A 154 5.06 25.69 22.93
N PRO A 155 4.89 24.34 22.88
CA PRO A 155 4.73 23.55 24.08
C PRO A 155 6.07 23.31 24.80
N PHE A 156 5.98 23.01 26.09
CA PHE A 156 7.08 22.37 26.79
C PHE A 156 7.16 20.91 26.29
N VAL A 157 8.37 20.47 25.89
CA VAL A 157 8.60 19.11 25.40
C VAL A 157 9.68 18.46 26.24
N GLN A 158 9.36 17.31 26.82
CA GLN A 158 10.33 16.55 27.63
C GLN A 158 10.26 15.07 27.27
N THR A 159 11.40 14.53 26.84
CA THR A 159 11.58 13.08 26.71
C THR A 159 11.98 12.52 28.05
N MET A 160 11.24 11.52 28.52
CA MET A 160 11.48 10.82 29.78
C MET A 160 12.41 9.63 29.56
N GLY A 161 13.03 9.18 30.65
CA GLY A 161 13.87 8.00 30.64
C GLY A 161 14.36 7.68 32.05
N THR A 162 15.03 6.54 32.21
CA THR A 162 15.50 6.03 33.52
C THR A 162 16.46 6.98 34.26
N GLY A 163 17.12 7.89 33.54
CA GLY A 163 18.00 8.92 34.14
C GLY A 163 17.30 10.24 34.42
N MET A 164 15.97 10.31 34.40
CA MET A 164 15.23 11.52 34.72
C MET A 164 15.39 11.86 36.22
N THR A 165 15.65 13.12 36.53
CA THR A 165 15.76 13.64 37.88
C THR A 165 14.63 14.63 38.17
N THR A 166 14.36 14.88 39.46
CA THR A 166 13.30 15.81 39.90
C THR A 166 13.54 17.23 39.41
N ASP A 167 14.76 17.69 39.47
CA ASP A 167 15.17 19.04 39.06
C ASP A 167 14.94 19.33 37.60
N ARG A 168 15.09 18.32 36.72
CA ARG A 168 14.82 18.47 35.28
C ARG A 168 13.35 18.65 34.97
N LEU A 169 12.46 18.05 35.75
CA LEU A 169 11.02 18.07 35.48
C LEU A 169 10.29 19.12 36.33
N PHE A 170 10.65 19.24 37.59
CA PHE A 170 9.93 20.07 38.56
C PHE A 170 10.67 21.36 38.95
N GLY A 171 11.87 21.55 38.45
CA GLY A 171 12.75 22.68 38.80
C GLY A 171 13.78 22.36 39.86
N GLY A 172 14.89 23.04 39.80
CA GLY A 172 16.04 22.84 40.65
C GLY A 172 16.21 23.88 41.75
N LEU A 173 17.16 23.66 42.65
CA LEU A 173 17.50 24.58 43.71
C LEU A 173 18.08 25.88 43.14
N ASP A 174 17.64 27.03 43.65
CA ASP A 174 18.22 28.32 43.39
C ASP A 174 19.54 28.49 44.20
N ILE A 175 20.64 28.04 43.60
CA ILE A 175 21.96 28.09 44.26
C ILE A 175 22.40 29.52 44.60
N PRO A 176 22.29 30.53 43.72
CA PRO A 176 22.64 31.91 44.06
C PRO A 176 21.85 32.46 45.27
N THR A 177 20.54 32.20 45.36
CA THR A 177 19.72 32.62 46.50
C THR A 177 20.15 31.86 47.75
N PHE A 178 20.42 30.58 47.65
CA PHE A 178 20.93 29.80 48.80
C PHE A 178 22.29 30.32 49.30
N GLU A 179 23.25 30.60 48.44
CA GLU A 179 24.55 31.10 48.82
C GLU A 179 24.49 32.50 49.46
N THR A 180 23.59 33.35 49.00
CA THR A 180 23.50 34.72 49.49
C THR A 180 22.64 34.90 50.75
N THR A 181 21.57 34.09 50.86
CA THR A 181 20.55 34.26 51.93
C THR A 181 20.47 33.07 52.91
N GLY A 182 21.05 31.93 52.58
CA GLY A 182 20.89 30.67 53.31
C GLY A 182 19.50 30.06 53.20
N LYS A 183 18.62 30.60 52.32
CA LYS A 183 17.29 30.10 52.15
C LYS A 183 17.24 29.09 51.00
N ILE A 184 16.49 28.02 51.19
CA ILE A 184 16.20 27.04 50.15
C ILE A 184 15.03 27.54 49.30
N GLU A 185 15.31 27.94 48.05
CA GLU A 185 14.29 28.30 47.08
C GLU A 185 14.45 27.44 45.83
N TYR A 186 13.36 27.18 45.11
CA TYR A 186 13.33 26.36 43.91
C TYR A 186 12.96 27.17 42.68
N LEU A 187 13.74 27.04 41.60
CA LEU A 187 13.48 27.64 40.30
C LEU A 187 12.58 26.72 39.50
N VAL A 188 11.28 27.01 39.49
CA VAL A 188 10.28 26.24 38.77
C VAL A 188 9.91 26.83 37.41
N GLU A 189 10.46 27.98 37.04
CA GLU A 189 10.11 28.76 35.86
C GLU A 189 10.30 27.99 34.55
N ASN A 190 11.34 27.16 34.47
CA ASN A 190 11.66 26.35 33.31
C ASN A 190 11.13 24.92 33.41
N SER A 191 10.25 24.63 34.38
CA SER A 191 9.62 23.32 34.55
C SER A 191 8.35 23.22 33.71
N PHE A 192 7.86 21.99 33.52
CA PHE A 192 6.58 21.78 32.81
C PHE A 192 5.41 22.50 33.50
N MET A 193 5.50 22.76 34.80
CA MET A 193 4.45 23.33 35.61
C MET A 193 4.07 24.77 35.22
N ASN A 194 5.02 25.52 34.66
CA ASN A 194 4.81 26.89 34.18
C ASN A 194 4.42 26.98 32.70
N HIS A 195 4.07 25.84 32.08
CA HIS A 195 3.68 25.80 30.68
C HIS A 195 2.25 25.27 30.56
N GLU A 196 1.40 26.02 29.87
CA GLU A 196 0.00 25.64 29.64
C GLU A 196 -0.16 24.34 28.84
N TYR A 197 0.78 24.08 27.92
CA TYR A 197 0.76 22.95 26.99
C TYR A 197 2.07 22.16 27.10
N VAL A 198 1.94 20.87 27.31
CA VAL A 198 3.07 19.97 27.57
C VAL A 198 3.01 18.73 26.70
N ILE A 199 4.14 18.32 26.17
CA ILE A 199 4.32 17.03 25.50
C ILE A 199 5.33 16.22 26.31
N PHE A 200 4.91 15.07 26.83
CA PHE A 200 5.81 14.09 27.40
C PHE A 200 6.03 12.95 26.41
N GLU A 201 7.28 12.74 26.05
CA GLU A 201 7.68 11.60 25.24
C GLU A 201 8.23 10.51 26.16
N GLU A 202 7.84 9.26 25.89
CA GLU A 202 8.20 8.05 26.63
C GLU A 202 7.98 8.21 28.15
N LEU A 203 6.86 8.85 28.56
CA LEU A 203 6.55 9.17 29.95
C LEU A 203 6.79 8.01 30.93
N PHE A 204 6.38 6.81 30.51
CA PHE A 204 6.44 5.60 31.34
C PHE A 204 7.83 4.96 31.45
N ASP A 205 8.86 5.56 30.83
CA ASP A 205 10.27 5.19 31.00
C ASP A 205 10.93 6.00 32.14
N ALA A 206 10.21 6.96 32.72
CA ALA A 206 10.67 7.68 33.89
C ALA A 206 10.74 6.77 35.15
N PRO A 207 11.61 7.08 36.11
CA PRO A 207 11.62 6.37 37.40
C PRO A 207 10.29 6.47 38.14
N ASP A 208 9.95 5.44 38.91
CA ASP A 208 8.67 5.34 39.64
C ASP A 208 8.41 6.55 40.54
N PHE A 209 9.43 7.07 41.23
CA PHE A 209 9.27 8.24 42.10
C PHE A 209 8.87 9.52 41.35
N ILE A 210 9.33 9.68 40.09
CA ILE A 210 8.90 10.78 39.22
C ILE A 210 7.45 10.60 38.82
N LEU A 211 7.03 9.37 38.44
CA LEU A 211 5.66 9.06 38.04
C LEU A 211 4.68 9.23 39.19
N GLU A 212 5.09 8.89 40.42
CA GLU A 212 4.29 9.11 41.64
C GLU A 212 4.13 10.60 41.93
N GLN A 213 5.18 11.39 41.88
CA GLN A 213 5.09 12.85 42.04
C GLN A 213 4.21 13.48 40.95
N LEU A 214 4.36 13.08 39.71
CA LEU A 214 3.55 13.58 38.61
C LEU A 214 2.07 13.24 38.81
N LYS A 215 1.76 12.02 39.23
CA LYS A 215 0.38 11.59 39.59
C LYS A 215 -0.24 12.51 40.63
N ASP A 216 0.51 12.83 41.70
CA ASP A 216 0.04 13.69 42.78
C ASP A 216 -0.16 15.14 42.32
N ILE A 217 0.76 15.68 41.56
CA ILE A 217 0.68 17.02 40.96
C ILE A 217 -0.55 17.13 40.05
N LEU A 218 -0.75 16.18 39.15
CA LEU A 218 -1.88 16.17 38.20
C LEU A 218 -3.25 15.98 38.94
N SER A 219 -3.23 15.43 40.16
CA SER A 219 -4.43 15.27 40.97
C SER A 219 -4.78 16.52 41.76
N SER A 220 -3.77 17.13 42.38
CA SER A 220 -3.93 18.25 43.32
C SER A 220 -3.88 19.62 42.65
N GLY A 221 -3.28 19.71 41.44
CA GLY A 221 -3.00 20.99 40.76
C GLY A 221 -1.86 21.79 41.41
N ILE A 222 -1.10 21.19 42.34
CA ILE A 222 0.01 21.84 43.03
C ILE A 222 1.18 20.88 43.18
N PHE A 223 2.38 21.45 43.13
CA PHE A 223 3.62 20.77 43.52
C PHE A 223 4.05 21.22 44.89
N ARG A 224 4.36 20.27 45.78
CA ARG A 224 4.86 20.52 47.12
C ARG A 224 6.29 20.04 47.23
N ASN A 225 7.19 20.98 47.63
CA ASN A 225 8.58 20.64 47.85
C ASN A 225 9.03 21.25 49.21
N GLY A 226 9.15 20.42 50.21
CA GLY A 226 9.31 20.87 51.60
C GLY A 226 8.11 21.73 52.06
N SER A 227 8.43 22.96 52.50
CA SER A 227 7.43 23.94 52.92
C SER A 227 6.88 24.81 51.78
N GLN A 228 7.38 24.66 50.60
CA GLN A 228 6.99 25.49 49.47
C GLN A 228 5.92 24.81 48.65
N ILE A 229 4.99 25.61 48.13
CA ILE A 229 3.84 25.16 47.34
C ILE A 229 3.83 25.95 46.05
N PHE A 230 3.83 25.23 44.94
CA PHE A 230 3.81 25.80 43.59
C PHE A 230 2.53 25.36 42.85
N PRO A 231 1.66 26.28 42.46
CA PRO A 231 0.52 25.96 41.62
C PRO A 231 1.03 25.60 40.19
N ILE A 232 0.30 24.72 39.50
CA ILE A 232 0.62 24.40 38.12
C ILE A 232 -0.25 25.20 37.15
N GLU A 233 0.36 25.71 36.09
CA GLU A 233 -0.31 26.42 35.01
C GLU A 233 -0.72 25.44 33.86
N THR A 234 -0.25 24.21 33.90
CA THR A 234 -0.45 23.21 32.88
C THR A 234 -1.92 22.84 32.77
N LYS A 235 -2.49 23.00 31.56
CA LYS A 235 -3.91 22.74 31.27
C LYS A 235 -4.12 21.56 30.32
N PHE A 236 -3.09 21.21 29.53
CA PHE A 236 -3.21 20.14 28.56
C PHE A 236 -1.89 19.44 28.36
N ILE A 237 -1.90 18.13 28.57
CA ILE A 237 -0.73 17.27 28.40
C ILE A 237 -1.01 16.23 27.35
N ILE A 238 -0.05 16.05 26.43
CA ILE A 238 -0.04 14.96 25.47
C ILE A 238 1.13 14.04 25.84
N CYS A 239 0.82 12.77 26.07
CA CYS A 239 1.80 11.73 26.32
C CYS A 239 1.97 10.87 25.07
N CYS A 240 3.21 10.75 24.57
CA CYS A 240 3.59 9.80 23.53
C CYS A 240 4.39 8.66 24.14
N THR A 241 4.06 7.42 23.83
CA THR A 241 4.76 6.23 24.33
C THR A 241 4.76 5.09 23.32
N ASN A 242 5.79 4.26 23.37
CA ASN A 242 5.88 3.03 22.59
C ASN A 242 5.33 1.82 23.34
N ARG A 243 5.05 1.94 24.64
CA ARG A 243 4.52 0.86 25.47
C ARG A 243 3.04 0.65 25.24
N THR A 244 2.61 -0.59 25.33
CA THR A 244 1.20 -0.98 25.22
C THR A 244 0.47 -0.81 26.56
N ARG A 245 -0.86 -0.64 26.48
CA ARG A 245 -1.70 -0.54 27.68
C ARG A 245 -1.58 -1.74 28.60
N ASP A 246 -1.39 -2.94 28.05
CA ASP A 246 -1.28 -4.17 28.85
C ASP A 246 -0.03 -4.19 29.71
N GLU A 247 1.05 -3.55 29.28
CA GLU A 247 2.28 -3.39 30.09
C GLU A 247 2.04 -2.50 31.30
N PHE A 248 1.19 -1.48 31.17
CA PHE A 248 0.85 -0.57 32.26
C PHE A 248 -0.12 -1.17 33.27
N SER A 249 -0.98 -2.10 32.86
CA SER A 249 -1.99 -2.70 33.75
C SER A 249 -1.40 -3.52 34.90
N LYS A 250 -0.12 -3.94 34.75
CA LYS A 250 0.59 -4.74 35.77
C LYS A 250 1.15 -3.93 36.93
N ASN A 251 1.26 -2.60 36.80
CA ASN A 251 1.77 -1.70 37.84
C ASN A 251 0.65 -0.77 38.34
N MET A 252 0.29 -0.86 39.62
CA MET A 252 -0.80 -0.06 40.20
C MET A 252 -0.53 1.45 40.17
N SER A 253 0.72 1.88 40.38
CA SER A 253 1.09 3.29 40.33
C SER A 253 0.93 3.86 38.92
N LEU A 254 1.33 3.11 37.89
CA LEU A 254 1.13 3.50 36.50
C LEU A 254 -0.35 3.55 36.12
N LYS A 255 -1.16 2.59 36.59
CA LYS A 255 -2.61 2.59 36.37
C LYS A 255 -3.26 3.86 36.91
N ALA A 256 -2.90 4.26 38.12
CA ALA A 256 -3.43 5.49 38.73
C ALA A 256 -2.99 6.75 37.95
N LEU A 257 -1.77 6.79 37.41
CA LEU A 257 -1.32 7.89 36.54
C LEU A 257 -2.11 7.94 35.23
N MET A 258 -2.37 6.78 34.62
CA MET A 258 -3.15 6.69 33.37
C MET A 258 -4.58 7.24 33.49
N GLU A 259 -5.18 7.16 34.67
CA GLU A 259 -6.51 7.76 34.96
C GLU A 259 -6.52 9.30 34.77
N ARG A 260 -5.35 9.96 34.80
CA ARG A 260 -5.21 11.41 34.55
C ARG A 260 -5.12 11.73 33.04
N PHE A 261 -5.11 10.68 32.20
CA PHE A 261 -5.14 10.77 30.75
C PHE A 261 -6.39 10.06 30.22
N PRO A 262 -7.56 10.68 30.32
CA PRO A 262 -8.84 10.03 29.99
C PRO A 262 -9.03 9.77 28.49
N LEU A 263 -8.23 10.40 27.62
CA LEU A 263 -8.26 10.21 26.19
C LEU A 263 -7.06 9.38 25.76
N GLU A 264 -7.32 8.33 25.00
CA GLU A 264 -6.30 7.36 24.57
C GLU A 264 -6.50 6.95 23.11
N LEU A 265 -5.42 6.83 22.37
CA LEU A 265 -5.43 6.31 21.01
C LEU A 265 -4.20 5.45 20.74
N ASN A 266 -4.42 4.26 20.17
CA ASN A 266 -3.36 3.48 19.59
C ASN A 266 -3.05 4.02 18.19
N VAL A 267 -1.86 4.59 18.02
CA VAL A 267 -1.41 5.18 16.76
C VAL A 267 -0.66 4.12 15.97
N ILE A 268 -1.37 3.49 15.07
CA ILE A 268 -0.82 2.51 14.13
C ILE A 268 -1.03 3.04 12.71
N TRP A 269 0.04 3.07 11.94
CA TRP A 269 -0.04 3.24 10.50
C TRP A 269 -0.10 1.85 9.88
N ASP A 270 -1.26 1.46 9.35
CA ASP A 270 -1.57 0.11 8.86
C ASP A 270 -1.74 0.01 7.35
N ASN A 271 -1.47 1.09 6.65
CA ASN A 271 -1.59 1.19 5.20
C ASN A 271 -0.25 0.93 4.50
N TYR A 272 0.12 -0.33 4.36
CA TYR A 272 1.40 -0.75 3.77
C TYR A 272 1.30 -1.05 2.26
N THR A 273 0.55 -0.23 1.52
CA THR A 273 0.39 -0.32 0.07
C THR A 273 1.32 0.64 -0.67
N GLU A 274 1.63 0.36 -1.93
CA GLU A 274 2.38 1.26 -2.81
C GLU A 274 1.80 2.68 -2.80
N ILE A 275 0.47 2.81 -2.95
CA ILE A 275 -0.23 4.10 -2.96
C ILE A 275 -0.03 4.85 -1.63
N SER A 276 -0.07 4.14 -0.51
CA SER A 276 0.07 4.74 0.81
C SER A 276 1.49 5.19 1.08
N TYR A 277 2.48 4.39 0.70
CA TYR A 277 3.89 4.77 0.78
C TYR A 277 4.21 5.95 -0.15
N ASN A 278 3.66 5.95 -1.37
CA ASN A 278 3.83 7.05 -2.30
C ASN A 278 3.33 8.37 -1.70
N LYS A 279 2.09 8.39 -1.16
CA LYS A 279 1.54 9.57 -0.49
C LYS A 279 2.38 10.04 0.70
N LEU A 280 2.90 9.09 1.49
CA LEU A 280 3.79 9.41 2.60
C LEU A 280 5.06 10.11 2.12
N LEU A 281 5.71 9.57 1.09
CA LEU A 281 6.96 10.12 0.55
C LEU A 281 6.70 11.45 -0.18
N GLU A 282 5.63 11.55 -0.97
CA GLU A 282 5.20 12.81 -1.61
C GLU A 282 4.97 13.93 -0.57
N SER A 283 4.39 13.60 0.59
CA SER A 283 4.17 14.58 1.66
C SER A 283 5.46 15.12 2.28
N LYS A 284 6.57 14.38 2.16
CA LYS A 284 7.89 14.75 2.71
C LYS A 284 8.82 15.37 1.68
N PHE A 285 8.82 14.85 0.46
CA PHE A 285 9.78 15.20 -0.60
C PHE A 285 9.17 15.97 -1.77
N GLY A 286 7.86 16.04 -1.86
CA GLY A 286 7.11 16.65 -2.97
C GLY A 286 6.66 15.63 -4.02
N VAL A 287 5.54 15.95 -4.70
CA VAL A 287 4.84 15.02 -5.60
C VAL A 287 5.68 14.57 -6.80
N ASP A 288 6.49 15.47 -7.35
CA ASP A 288 7.26 15.20 -8.57
C ASP A 288 8.65 14.61 -8.28
N ASN A 289 9.02 14.46 -7.01
CA ASN A 289 10.36 14.06 -6.61
C ASN A 289 10.46 12.60 -6.17
N VAL A 290 9.35 11.89 -6.04
CA VAL A 290 9.34 10.51 -5.55
C VAL A 290 9.54 9.52 -6.67
N ASP A 291 10.64 8.76 -6.64
CA ASP A 291 10.85 7.63 -7.53
C ASP A 291 9.85 6.51 -7.21
N PRO A 292 8.96 6.15 -8.16
CA PRO A 292 7.89 5.18 -7.93
C PRO A 292 8.39 3.74 -7.65
N VAL A 293 9.65 3.46 -7.90
CA VAL A 293 10.28 2.17 -7.53
C VAL A 293 10.24 1.94 -6.02
N ILE A 294 10.46 2.99 -5.23
CA ILE A 294 10.55 2.84 -3.78
C ILE A 294 9.22 2.51 -3.13
N PRO A 295 8.09 3.21 -3.38
CA PRO A 295 6.79 2.79 -2.88
C PRO A 295 6.44 1.35 -3.23
N TYR A 296 6.74 0.93 -4.46
CA TYR A 296 6.54 -0.45 -4.90
C TYR A 296 7.41 -1.44 -4.10
N LEU A 297 8.70 -1.15 -3.92
CA LEU A 297 9.63 -1.96 -3.13
C LEU A 297 9.15 -2.12 -1.68
N LEU A 298 8.71 -1.02 -1.05
CA LEU A 298 8.19 -1.02 0.32
C LEU A 298 6.95 -1.91 0.44
N GLN A 299 6.05 -1.89 -0.54
CA GLN A 299 4.89 -2.79 -0.59
C GLN A 299 5.32 -4.26 -0.73
N GLU A 300 6.31 -4.58 -1.56
CA GLU A 300 6.80 -5.95 -1.72
C GLU A 300 7.40 -6.49 -0.42
N TYR A 301 8.09 -5.66 0.37
CA TYR A 301 8.54 -6.04 1.72
C TYR A 301 7.36 -6.33 2.64
N ALA A 302 6.32 -5.48 2.63
CA ALA A 302 5.11 -5.68 3.42
C ALA A 302 4.37 -6.98 3.04
N LYS A 303 4.24 -7.30 1.74
CA LYS A 303 3.70 -8.58 1.25
C LYS A 303 4.50 -9.79 1.76
N ASN A 304 5.79 -9.62 2.02
CA ASN A 304 6.66 -10.64 2.60
C ASN A 304 6.69 -10.60 4.15
N SER A 305 5.70 -9.99 4.78
CA SER A 305 5.57 -9.86 6.24
C SER A 305 6.70 -9.07 6.91
N ILE A 306 7.43 -8.26 6.15
CA ILE A 306 8.44 -7.34 6.67
C ILE A 306 7.86 -5.93 6.61
N ILE A 307 7.33 -5.49 7.74
CA ILE A 307 6.66 -4.20 7.84
C ILE A 307 7.69 -3.07 7.96
N ILE A 308 7.64 -2.13 7.05
CA ILE A 308 8.50 -0.95 7.03
C ILE A 308 7.71 0.23 7.61
N SER A 309 8.13 0.73 8.78
CA SER A 309 7.47 1.88 9.40
C SER A 309 7.61 3.17 8.56
N PRO A 310 6.72 4.17 8.73
CA PRO A 310 6.83 5.45 8.03
C PRO A 310 8.20 6.13 8.18
N ARG A 311 8.81 6.08 9.37
CA ARG A 311 10.16 6.62 9.60
C ARG A 311 11.22 5.91 8.76
N VAL A 312 11.18 4.58 8.76
CA VAL A 312 12.11 3.76 7.99
C VAL A 312 11.89 3.93 6.49
N ALA A 313 10.63 4.08 6.05
CA ALA A 313 10.31 4.35 4.64
C ALA A 313 10.93 5.67 4.16
N VAL A 314 10.82 6.74 4.95
CA VAL A 314 11.47 8.03 4.66
C VAL A 314 12.99 7.89 4.60
N THR A 315 13.58 7.19 5.57
CA THR A 315 15.03 6.93 5.57
C THR A 315 15.46 6.09 4.37
N ALA A 316 14.69 5.06 4.03
CA ALA A 316 14.97 4.21 2.87
C ALA A 316 14.96 5.00 1.56
N TYR A 317 14.00 5.91 1.42
CA TYR A 317 13.94 6.80 0.26
C TYR A 317 15.21 7.67 0.17
N GLN A 318 15.61 8.33 1.25
CA GLN A 318 16.81 9.17 1.28
C GLN A 318 18.09 8.38 0.94
N VAL A 319 18.22 7.18 1.52
CA VAL A 319 19.38 6.30 1.26
C VAL A 319 19.40 5.82 -0.19
N TYR A 320 18.23 5.50 -0.75
CA TYR A 320 18.13 5.10 -2.15
C TYR A 320 18.46 6.24 -3.10
N ASP A 321 17.92 7.43 -2.86
CA ASP A 321 18.11 8.60 -3.72
C ASP A 321 19.58 9.03 -3.77
N GLU A 322 20.27 9.04 -2.63
CA GLU A 322 21.67 9.46 -2.53
C GLU A 322 22.69 8.37 -2.89
N CYS A 323 22.40 7.10 -2.59
CA CYS A 323 23.39 6.02 -2.62
C CYS A 323 23.00 4.83 -3.49
N GLY A 324 21.78 4.81 -4.06
CA GLY A 324 21.27 3.73 -4.89
C GLY A 324 20.74 2.51 -4.11
N PRO A 325 20.18 1.52 -4.85
CA PRO A 325 19.42 0.40 -4.27
C PRO A 325 20.25 -0.53 -3.37
N GLU A 326 21.52 -0.74 -3.66
CA GLU A 326 22.38 -1.66 -2.88
C GLU A 326 22.56 -1.20 -1.44
N SER A 327 22.54 0.13 -1.22
CA SER A 327 22.72 0.75 0.09
C SER A 327 21.52 0.49 1.03
N LEU A 328 20.36 0.12 0.51
CA LEU A 328 19.21 -0.27 1.33
C LEU A 328 19.51 -1.50 2.20
N THR A 329 20.45 -2.34 1.81
CA THR A 329 20.86 -3.52 2.61
C THR A 329 21.45 -3.15 3.97
N PHE A 330 21.89 -1.90 4.16
CA PHE A 330 22.37 -1.38 5.45
C PHE A 330 21.24 -1.03 6.42
N ILE A 331 19.98 -0.98 5.95
CA ILE A 331 18.83 -0.75 6.81
C ILE A 331 18.34 -2.11 7.34
N ALA A 332 18.17 -2.22 8.65
CA ALA A 332 17.92 -3.47 9.35
C ALA A 332 16.71 -4.27 8.80
N GLU A 333 15.63 -3.58 8.42
CA GLU A 333 14.45 -4.21 7.85
C GLU A 333 14.73 -4.83 6.48
N PHE A 334 15.48 -4.14 5.63
CA PHE A 334 15.87 -4.61 4.30
C PHE A 334 16.92 -5.72 4.36
N ALA A 335 17.81 -5.66 5.35
CA ALA A 335 18.81 -6.69 5.60
C ALA A 335 18.22 -8.06 5.94
N LYS A 336 16.95 -8.13 6.37
CA LYS A 336 16.24 -9.41 6.63
C LYS A 336 16.03 -10.23 5.36
N LYS A 337 15.88 -9.59 4.20
CA LYS A 337 15.67 -10.24 2.90
C LYS A 337 16.27 -9.40 1.76
N PRO A 338 17.60 -9.30 1.65
CA PRO A 338 18.25 -8.42 0.69
C PRO A 338 18.00 -8.79 -0.78
N SER A 339 17.77 -10.08 -1.08
CA SER A 339 17.43 -10.52 -2.46
C SER A 339 16.16 -9.87 -2.99
N LEU A 340 15.23 -9.52 -2.11
CA LEU A 340 13.95 -8.93 -2.48
C LEU A 340 14.11 -7.55 -3.13
N ILE A 341 15.20 -6.82 -2.86
CA ILE A 341 15.47 -5.51 -3.48
C ILE A 341 15.58 -5.68 -5.00
N ALA A 342 16.49 -6.54 -5.44
CA ALA A 342 16.71 -6.77 -6.87
C ALA A 342 15.48 -7.41 -7.55
N GLU A 343 14.82 -8.33 -6.87
CA GLU A 343 13.59 -8.97 -7.36
C GLU A 343 12.47 -7.95 -7.56
N ALA A 344 12.24 -7.06 -6.59
CA ALA A 344 11.19 -6.04 -6.66
C ALA A 344 11.48 -5.00 -7.74
N ILE A 345 12.72 -4.54 -7.87
CA ILE A 345 13.13 -3.60 -8.93
C ILE A 345 12.88 -4.23 -10.31
N LYS A 346 13.31 -5.47 -10.51
CA LYS A 346 13.09 -6.19 -11.77
C LYS A 346 11.61 -6.36 -12.10
N LYS A 347 10.78 -6.69 -11.10
CA LYS A 347 9.32 -6.79 -11.26
C LYS A 347 8.70 -5.45 -11.61
N PHE A 348 9.15 -4.38 -10.98
CA PHE A 348 8.68 -3.03 -11.25
C PHE A 348 9.00 -2.59 -12.68
N GLU A 349 10.26 -2.78 -13.14
CA GLU A 349 10.67 -2.50 -14.51
C GLU A 349 9.86 -3.31 -15.54
N SER A 350 9.63 -4.59 -15.24
CA SER A 350 8.79 -5.44 -16.08
C SER A 350 7.34 -4.96 -16.13
N THR A 351 6.81 -4.45 -15.03
CA THR A 351 5.44 -3.89 -14.96
C THR A 351 5.33 -2.59 -15.77
N ILE A 352 6.34 -1.72 -15.73
CA ILE A 352 6.39 -0.53 -16.59
C ILE A 352 6.40 -0.93 -18.06
N LYS A 353 7.32 -1.83 -18.43
CA LYS A 353 7.43 -2.33 -19.81
C LYS A 353 6.13 -2.99 -20.27
N PHE A 354 5.44 -3.72 -19.41
CA PHE A 354 4.12 -4.27 -19.69
C PHE A 354 3.10 -3.16 -20.01
N ARG A 355 3.05 -2.09 -19.24
CA ARG A 355 2.14 -0.96 -19.47
C ARG A 355 2.42 -0.28 -20.81
N GLU A 356 3.67 -0.05 -21.14
CA GLU A 356 4.08 0.54 -22.41
C GLU A 356 3.70 -0.34 -23.61
N LEU A 357 3.98 -1.64 -23.53
CA LEU A 357 3.61 -2.61 -24.57
C LEU A 357 2.08 -2.76 -24.69
N SER A 358 1.36 -2.76 -23.58
CA SER A 358 -0.10 -2.79 -23.58
C SER A 358 -0.70 -1.58 -24.33
N ALA A 359 -0.18 -0.39 -24.10
CA ALA A 359 -0.58 0.82 -24.80
C ALA A 359 -0.24 0.74 -26.30
N ALA A 360 0.96 0.28 -26.64
CA ALA A 360 1.40 0.11 -28.02
C ALA A 360 0.57 -0.93 -28.79
N ILE A 361 0.24 -2.07 -28.16
CA ILE A 361 -0.63 -3.10 -28.75
C ILE A 361 -2.03 -2.54 -29.01
N THR A 362 -2.61 -1.82 -28.03
CA THR A 362 -3.92 -1.20 -28.20
C THR A 362 -3.92 -0.23 -29.38
N PHE A 363 -2.90 0.63 -29.48
CA PHE A 363 -2.75 1.57 -30.58
C PHE A 363 -2.58 0.85 -31.95
N SER A 364 -1.81 -0.24 -32.00
CA SER A 364 -1.63 -1.02 -33.22
C SER A 364 -2.94 -1.67 -33.69
N ILE A 365 -3.76 -2.18 -32.74
CA ILE A 365 -5.08 -2.75 -33.06
C ILE A 365 -6.04 -1.64 -33.54
N GLU A 366 -6.05 -0.47 -32.92
CA GLU A 366 -6.84 0.67 -33.37
C GLU A 366 -6.46 1.08 -34.79
N THR A 367 -5.18 1.21 -35.05
CA THR A 367 -4.66 1.56 -36.37
C THR A 367 -5.11 0.56 -37.42
N LEU A 368 -4.94 -0.75 -37.16
CA LEU A 368 -5.36 -1.81 -38.09
C LEU A 368 -6.88 -1.86 -38.30
N THR A 369 -7.67 -1.43 -37.30
CA THR A 369 -9.13 -1.38 -37.41
C THR A 369 -9.59 -0.20 -38.28
N THR A 370 -8.88 0.91 -38.25
CA THR A 370 -9.24 2.16 -38.94
C THR A 370 -8.64 2.30 -40.32
N LEU A 371 -7.52 1.62 -40.61
CA LEU A 371 -6.85 1.66 -41.91
C LEU A 371 -7.74 1.03 -43.00
N PRO A 372 -8.00 1.74 -44.10
CA PRO A 372 -8.69 1.15 -45.26
C PRO A 372 -7.81 0.05 -45.90
N LEU A 373 -8.45 -0.94 -46.52
CA LEU A 373 -7.77 -2.02 -47.26
C LEU A 373 -8.34 -2.09 -48.70
N VAL A 374 -8.04 -1.04 -49.47
CA VAL A 374 -8.60 -0.83 -50.83
C VAL A 374 -7.51 -0.76 -51.91
N SER A 375 -6.28 -0.42 -51.54
CA SER A 375 -5.16 -0.23 -52.46
C SER A 375 -3.94 -1.10 -52.09
N LYS A 376 -3.00 -1.24 -53.06
CA LYS A 376 -1.71 -1.92 -52.79
C LYS A 376 -0.84 -1.18 -51.79
N GLU A 377 -1.02 0.12 -51.64
CA GLU A 377 -0.34 0.91 -50.63
C GLU A 377 -0.91 0.61 -49.24
N ASP A 378 -2.24 0.50 -49.14
CA ASP A 378 -2.92 0.08 -47.90
C ASP A 378 -2.48 -1.32 -47.45
N GLU A 379 -2.38 -2.26 -48.42
CA GLU A 379 -1.86 -3.62 -48.14
C GLU A 379 -0.44 -3.60 -47.54
N LYS A 380 0.43 -2.73 -48.02
CA LYS A 380 1.79 -2.58 -47.49
C LYS A 380 1.77 -2.01 -46.07
N LEU A 381 0.91 -1.02 -45.80
CA LEU A 381 0.72 -0.44 -44.47
C LEU A 381 0.17 -1.47 -43.46
N HIS A 382 -0.82 -2.25 -43.87
CA HIS A 382 -1.36 -3.34 -43.07
C HIS A 382 -0.31 -4.41 -42.74
N LYS A 383 0.51 -4.84 -43.72
CA LYS A 383 1.62 -5.78 -43.50
C LYS A 383 2.64 -5.25 -42.50
N GLY A 384 2.97 -3.95 -42.56
CA GLY A 384 3.84 -3.29 -41.59
C GLY A 384 3.25 -3.31 -40.19
N ALA A 385 2.00 -2.85 -40.03
CA ALA A 385 1.33 -2.79 -38.75
C ALA A 385 1.09 -4.19 -38.09
N ILE A 386 0.79 -5.20 -38.91
CA ILE A 386 0.69 -6.60 -38.46
C ILE A 386 2.06 -7.11 -37.97
N SER A 387 3.14 -6.77 -38.67
CA SER A 387 4.51 -7.14 -38.24
C SER A 387 4.87 -6.51 -36.90
N ASP A 388 4.51 -5.24 -36.70
CA ASP A 388 4.74 -4.52 -35.45
C ASP A 388 3.91 -5.12 -34.31
N LEU A 389 2.64 -5.44 -34.54
CA LEU A 389 1.79 -6.10 -33.57
C LEU A 389 2.32 -7.48 -33.17
N LYS A 390 2.83 -8.28 -34.11
CA LYS A 390 3.48 -9.57 -33.83
C LYS A 390 4.69 -9.41 -32.93
N LYS A 391 5.54 -8.43 -33.21
CA LYS A 391 6.72 -8.13 -32.40
C LYS A 391 6.31 -7.74 -30.98
N GLN A 392 5.39 -6.80 -30.86
CA GLN A 392 4.87 -6.36 -29.56
C GLN A 392 4.25 -7.52 -28.77
N LEU A 393 3.53 -8.42 -29.43
CA LEU A 393 2.93 -9.61 -28.84
C LEU A 393 3.96 -10.64 -28.38
N SER A 394 5.06 -10.79 -29.13
CA SER A 394 6.20 -11.62 -28.72
C SER A 394 6.89 -11.04 -27.49
N ASP A 395 7.12 -9.72 -27.49
CA ASP A 395 7.79 -9.03 -26.39
C ASP A 395 6.98 -9.10 -25.09
N ILE A 396 5.65 -8.93 -25.16
CA ILE A 396 4.79 -8.96 -23.97
C ILE A 396 4.63 -10.37 -23.41
N LYS A 397 4.58 -11.41 -24.27
CA LYS A 397 4.52 -12.83 -23.81
C LYS A 397 5.75 -13.25 -23.01
N GLY A 398 6.90 -12.62 -23.25
CA GLY A 398 8.16 -12.88 -22.53
C GLY A 398 8.29 -12.15 -21.20
N LEU A 399 7.36 -11.25 -20.84
CA LEU A 399 7.46 -10.49 -19.59
C LEU A 399 6.99 -11.28 -18.38
N VAL A 400 7.79 -11.23 -17.31
CA VAL A 400 7.41 -11.71 -15.99
C VAL A 400 6.83 -10.52 -15.22
N VAL A 401 5.52 -10.46 -15.11
CA VAL A 401 4.81 -9.36 -14.43
C VAL A 401 4.48 -9.71 -12.98
N GLY A 402 4.21 -8.69 -12.16
CA GLY A 402 3.79 -8.87 -10.77
C GLY A 402 2.41 -9.53 -10.67
N ASP A 403 2.11 -10.16 -9.53
CA ASP A 403 0.89 -10.94 -9.30
C ASP A 403 -0.40 -10.12 -9.49
N ASP A 404 -0.34 -8.83 -9.20
CA ASP A 404 -1.41 -7.85 -9.34
C ASP A 404 -1.82 -7.57 -10.80
N VAL A 405 -0.93 -7.83 -11.76
CA VAL A 405 -1.17 -7.60 -13.20
C VAL A 405 -1.19 -8.89 -14.04
N VAL A 406 -0.92 -10.06 -13.47
CA VAL A 406 -0.89 -11.35 -14.19
C VAL A 406 -2.20 -11.63 -14.93
N HIS A 407 -3.34 -11.38 -14.27
CA HIS A 407 -4.63 -11.60 -14.90
C HIS A 407 -4.86 -10.68 -16.11
N VAL A 408 -4.52 -9.39 -15.97
CA VAL A 408 -4.62 -8.39 -17.04
C VAL A 408 -3.68 -8.74 -18.20
N HIS A 409 -2.46 -9.17 -17.89
CA HIS A 409 -1.48 -9.65 -18.86
C HIS A 409 -2.03 -10.81 -19.69
N SER A 410 -2.58 -11.84 -19.03
CA SER A 410 -3.17 -13.00 -19.70
C SER A 410 -4.35 -12.62 -20.61
N GLN A 411 -5.24 -11.74 -20.14
CA GLN A 411 -6.37 -11.26 -20.95
C GLN A 411 -5.90 -10.44 -22.15
N LEU A 412 -4.93 -9.55 -21.98
CA LEU A 412 -4.36 -8.74 -23.06
C LEU A 412 -3.74 -9.62 -24.15
N VAL A 413 -2.92 -10.59 -23.75
CA VAL A 413 -2.26 -11.50 -24.70
C VAL A 413 -3.29 -12.30 -25.50
N LYS A 414 -4.34 -12.83 -24.86
CA LYS A 414 -5.41 -13.55 -25.54
C LYS A 414 -6.15 -12.65 -26.54
N ALA A 415 -6.57 -11.47 -26.11
CA ALA A 415 -7.32 -10.52 -26.94
C ALA A 415 -6.49 -10.05 -28.15
N ALA A 416 -5.22 -9.71 -27.94
CA ALA A 416 -4.33 -9.27 -29.01
C ALA A 416 -4.00 -10.39 -29.99
N THR A 417 -3.87 -11.64 -29.54
CA THR A 417 -3.66 -12.81 -30.42
C THR A 417 -4.86 -13.02 -31.32
N SER A 418 -6.07 -12.99 -30.77
CA SER A 418 -7.31 -13.12 -31.54
C SER A 418 -7.50 -12.00 -32.58
N ALA A 419 -7.16 -10.76 -32.21
CA ALA A 419 -7.21 -9.64 -33.14
C ALA A 419 -6.18 -9.81 -34.29
N LEU A 420 -4.96 -10.25 -33.98
CA LEU A 420 -3.91 -10.49 -34.97
C LEU A 420 -4.36 -11.53 -36.02
N GLU A 421 -4.90 -12.66 -35.59
CA GLU A 421 -5.40 -13.73 -36.49
C GLU A 421 -6.48 -13.20 -37.45
N LYS A 422 -7.39 -12.37 -36.95
CA LYS A 422 -8.43 -11.73 -37.76
C LYS A 422 -7.88 -10.79 -38.81
N PHE A 423 -6.88 -9.97 -38.45
CA PHE A 423 -6.24 -9.05 -39.40
C PHE A 423 -5.44 -9.79 -40.46
N GLU A 424 -4.76 -10.88 -40.12
CA GLU A 424 -4.06 -11.74 -41.09
C GLU A 424 -5.03 -12.40 -42.07
N LYS A 425 -6.16 -12.90 -41.57
CA LYS A 425 -7.21 -13.48 -42.40
C LYS A 425 -7.79 -12.45 -43.38
N ASN A 426 -8.10 -11.24 -42.92
CA ASN A 426 -8.61 -10.16 -43.76
C ASN A 426 -7.60 -9.74 -44.83
N LEU A 427 -6.33 -9.65 -44.49
CA LEU A 427 -5.28 -9.33 -45.44
C LEU A 427 -5.15 -10.42 -46.53
N THR A 428 -5.28 -11.69 -46.13
CA THR A 428 -5.22 -12.82 -47.09
C THR A 428 -6.41 -12.77 -48.05
N ILE A 429 -7.63 -12.52 -47.54
CA ILE A 429 -8.83 -12.39 -48.40
C ILE A 429 -8.68 -11.23 -49.38
N ALA A 430 -8.19 -10.07 -48.94
CA ALA A 430 -8.00 -8.90 -49.79
C ALA A 430 -6.93 -9.13 -50.89
N SER A 431 -5.94 -10.01 -50.68
CA SER A 431 -4.94 -10.35 -51.67
C SER A 431 -5.45 -11.29 -52.78
N PHE A 432 -6.66 -11.86 -52.64
CA PHE A 432 -7.31 -12.72 -53.64
C PHE A 432 -8.37 -11.97 -54.46
N ILE A 433 -8.69 -10.74 -54.14
CA ILE A 433 -9.57 -9.82 -54.88
C ILE A 433 -8.73 -8.81 -55.67
#